data_180db3a4d2b2613b9c932ea776ffde61
#
_entry.id   180db3a4d2b2613b9c932ea776ffde61
#
_cell.length_a   1.000
_cell.length_b   1.000
_cell.length_c   1.000
_cell.angle_alpha   90.00
_cell.angle_beta   90.00
_cell.angle_gamma   90.00
#
_symmetry.space_group_name_H-M   'P 1'
#
loop_
_entity.id
_entity.type
_entity.pdbx_description
1 polymer ?
#
loop_
_entity_poly.entity_id
_entity_poly.type
_entity_poly.pdbx_seq_one_letter_code
_entity_poly.pdbx_strand_id
1 'polypeptide(L)'
;MKIRKSPQTMTVLSGFLEDPRGWKYGYDISRNTGLKSGTLYPILMRLAGHGLLQTSWEMAETGKPPRHLYKLTEDGLRYAQEQVISQGAPGRDLGFSEVIA
;
A
#
# COMPACT_ATOMS: atom_id res chain seq x y z
N MET A 1 -13.36 -12.60 0.91
CA MET A 1 -12.17 -12.24 0.13
C MET A 1 -10.92 -12.74 0.83
N LYS A 2 -10.07 -13.42 0.08
CA LYS A 2 -8.86 -13.95 0.65
C LYS A 2 -7.64 -13.36 0.00
N ILE A 3 -6.82 -12.68 0.78
CA ILE A 3 -5.59 -12.11 0.30
C ILE A 3 -4.47 -12.63 1.17
N ARG A 4 -3.40 -13.07 0.51
CA ARG A 4 -2.25 -13.55 1.24
C ARG A 4 -1.63 -12.40 2.03
N LYS A 5 -1.48 -12.59 3.32
CA LYS A 5 -0.95 -11.57 4.22
C LYS A 5 0.51 -11.84 4.51
N SER A 6 1.33 -11.78 3.47
CA SER A 6 2.76 -11.94 3.66
C SER A 6 3.35 -10.68 4.30
N PRO A 7 4.54 -10.78 4.89
CA PRO A 7 5.19 -9.58 5.43
C PRO A 7 5.37 -8.49 4.38
N GLN A 8 5.64 -8.87 3.14
CA GLN A 8 5.79 -7.88 2.08
C GLN A 8 4.48 -7.15 1.81
N THR A 9 3.36 -7.89 1.80
CA THR A 9 2.05 -7.26 1.61
C THR A 9 1.77 -6.28 2.73
N MET A 10 2.09 -6.65 3.96
CA MET A 10 1.88 -5.76 5.10
C MET A 10 2.74 -4.52 4.99
N THR A 11 3.97 -4.65 4.52
CA THR A 11 4.84 -3.50 4.30
C THR A 11 4.26 -2.54 3.28
N VAL A 12 3.70 -3.06 2.19
CA VAL A 12 3.07 -2.24 1.17
C VAL A 12 1.86 -1.50 1.73
N LEU A 13 0.99 -2.21 2.46
CA LEU A 13 -0.20 -1.59 3.04
C LEU A 13 0.17 -0.50 4.05
N SER A 14 1.17 -0.75 4.88
CA SER A 14 1.63 0.24 5.84
C SER A 14 2.15 1.49 5.14
N GLY A 15 2.86 1.30 4.04
CA GLY A 15 3.36 2.43 3.27
C GLY A 15 2.24 3.29 2.72
N PHE A 16 1.17 2.67 2.25
CA PHE A 16 0.03 3.43 1.77
C PHE A 16 -0.65 4.21 2.89
N LEU A 17 -0.64 3.69 4.10
CA LEU A 17 -1.31 4.37 5.21
C LEU A 17 -0.59 5.63 5.68
N GLU A 18 0.64 5.85 5.26
CA GLU A 18 1.35 7.08 5.60
C GLU A 18 0.72 8.30 4.92
N ASP A 19 0.08 8.10 3.76
CA ASP A 19 -0.68 9.14 3.09
C ASP A 19 -1.82 8.44 2.37
N PRO A 20 -2.86 8.04 3.11
CA PRO A 20 -3.84 7.07 2.60
C PRO A 20 -4.70 7.58 1.47
N ARG A 21 -4.75 8.88 1.26
CA ARG A 21 -5.57 9.41 0.18
C ARG A 21 -4.75 9.91 -0.99
N GLY A 22 -3.44 9.75 -0.91
CA GLY A 22 -2.55 10.24 -1.96
C GLY A 22 -2.24 9.17 -2.99
N TRP A 23 -2.01 9.61 -4.22
CA TRP A 23 -1.50 8.75 -5.28
C TRP A 23 -0.02 8.54 -5.06
N LYS A 24 0.45 7.33 -5.33
CA LYS A 24 1.85 6.99 -5.20
C LYS A 24 2.34 6.34 -6.47
N TYR A 25 3.55 6.72 -6.89
CA TYR A 25 4.18 6.04 -8.01
C TYR A 25 4.70 4.68 -7.57
N GLY A 26 4.60 3.71 -8.45
CA GLY A 26 5.15 2.39 -8.17
C GLY A 26 6.62 2.45 -7.80
N TYR A 27 7.37 3.33 -8.47
CA TYR A 27 8.78 3.51 -8.17
C TYR A 27 9.01 3.97 -6.72
N ASP A 28 8.21 4.91 -6.25
CA ASP A 28 8.33 5.40 -4.87
C ASP A 28 7.96 4.33 -3.87
N ILE A 29 6.95 3.53 -4.17
CA ILE A 29 6.56 2.43 -3.30
C ILE A 29 7.72 1.45 -3.19
N SER A 30 8.36 1.14 -4.30
CA SER A 30 9.52 0.24 -4.31
C SER A 30 10.63 0.79 -3.42
N ARG A 31 10.94 2.07 -3.56
CA ARG A 31 11.99 2.69 -2.76
C ARG A 31 11.65 2.71 -1.28
N ASN A 32 10.43 3.07 -0.95
CA ASN A 32 10.04 3.22 0.45
C ASN A 32 9.91 1.89 1.16
N THR A 33 9.51 0.84 0.45
CA THR A 33 9.34 -0.48 1.05
C THR A 33 10.61 -1.32 0.98
N GLY A 34 11.54 -0.95 0.11
CA GLY A 34 12.72 -1.76 -0.14
C GLY A 34 12.44 -2.98 -1.01
N LEU A 35 11.23 -3.11 -1.54
CA LEU A 35 10.87 -4.25 -2.36
C LEU A 35 11.23 -3.99 -3.81
N LYS A 36 11.83 -4.98 -4.44
CA LYS A 36 12.13 -4.90 -5.87
C LYS A 36 10.87 -5.07 -6.69
N SER A 37 10.87 -4.55 -7.90
CA SER A 37 9.68 -4.55 -8.74
C SER A 37 9.14 -5.95 -8.97
N GLY A 38 10.00 -6.96 -9.09
CA GLY A 38 9.55 -8.34 -9.28
C GLY A 38 8.75 -8.88 -8.11
N THR A 39 8.95 -8.35 -6.92
CA THR A 39 8.17 -8.72 -5.74
C THR A 39 6.98 -7.79 -5.56
N LEU A 40 7.20 -6.51 -5.79
CA LEU A 40 6.20 -5.48 -5.51
C LEU A 40 5.02 -5.53 -6.46
N TYR A 41 5.26 -5.61 -7.77
CA TYR A 41 4.15 -5.48 -8.73
C TYR A 41 3.13 -6.61 -8.64
N PRO A 42 3.53 -7.87 -8.38
CA PRO A 42 2.51 -8.90 -8.14
C PRO A 42 1.61 -8.59 -6.95
N ILE A 43 2.17 -7.97 -5.91
CA ILE A 43 1.38 -7.57 -4.73
C ILE A 43 0.40 -6.47 -5.11
N LEU A 44 0.88 -5.44 -5.81
CA LEU A 44 0.03 -4.33 -6.24
C LEU A 44 -1.09 -4.82 -7.15
N MET A 45 -0.79 -5.72 -8.08
CA MET A 45 -1.79 -6.27 -8.98
C MET A 45 -2.84 -7.06 -8.23
N ARG A 46 -2.42 -7.83 -7.24
CA ARG A 46 -3.36 -8.62 -6.43
C ARG A 46 -4.28 -7.72 -5.63
N LEU A 47 -3.73 -6.68 -5.02
CA LEU A 47 -4.54 -5.74 -4.26
C LEU A 47 -5.52 -5.00 -5.17
N ALA A 48 -5.07 -4.59 -6.34
CA ALA A 48 -5.95 -3.94 -7.30
C ALA A 48 -7.06 -4.88 -7.78
N GLY A 49 -6.71 -6.14 -7.99
CA GLY A 49 -7.68 -7.14 -8.42
C GLY A 49 -8.76 -7.40 -7.39
N HIS A 50 -8.47 -7.15 -6.12
CA HIS A 50 -9.47 -7.28 -5.05
C HIS A 50 -10.19 -5.97 -4.76
N GLY A 51 -9.97 -4.95 -5.58
CA GLY A 51 -10.67 -3.68 -5.40
C GLY A 51 -10.12 -2.83 -4.27
N LEU A 52 -8.90 -3.11 -3.82
CA LEU A 52 -8.30 -2.39 -2.69
C LEU A 52 -7.40 -1.24 -3.15
N LEU A 53 -7.00 -1.25 -4.41
CA LEU A 53 -6.21 -0.17 -5.00
C LEU A 53 -6.88 0.31 -6.28
N GLN A 54 -6.82 1.61 -6.48
CA GLN A 54 -7.09 2.22 -7.77
C GLN A 54 -5.77 2.37 -8.49
N THR A 55 -5.80 2.28 -9.81
CA THR A 55 -4.60 2.49 -10.60
C THR A 55 -4.85 3.57 -11.63
N SER A 56 -3.80 4.24 -12.03
CA SER A 56 -3.88 5.27 -13.06
C SER A 56 -2.54 5.37 -13.74
N TRP A 57 -2.53 5.97 -14.91
CA TRP A 57 -1.29 6.23 -15.64
C TRP A 57 -1.10 7.71 -15.77
N GLU A 58 0.11 8.17 -15.49
CA GLU A 58 0.47 9.56 -15.75
C GLU A 58 1.25 9.61 -17.04
N MET A 59 0.76 10.39 -17.98
CA MET A 59 1.43 10.54 -19.26
C MET A 59 2.73 11.28 -19.07
N ALA A 60 3.80 10.70 -19.58
CA ALA A 60 5.10 11.28 -19.46
C ALA A 60 5.38 12.17 -20.68
N GLU A 61 6.46 12.93 -20.58
CA GLU A 61 6.93 13.71 -21.71
C GLU A 61 7.35 12.78 -22.83
N THR A 62 7.38 13.34 -24.03
CA THR A 62 7.80 12.60 -25.20
C THR A 62 9.14 11.89 -24.95
N GLY A 63 9.19 10.62 -25.29
CA GLY A 63 10.40 9.84 -25.18
C GLY A 63 10.59 9.17 -23.83
N LYS A 64 9.66 9.39 -22.89
CA LYS A 64 9.74 8.74 -21.57
C LYS A 64 8.54 7.83 -21.37
N PRO A 65 8.72 6.72 -20.64
CA PRO A 65 7.60 5.83 -20.38
C PRO A 65 6.59 6.47 -19.45
N PRO A 66 5.32 6.14 -19.59
CA PRO A 66 4.32 6.61 -18.64
C PRO A 66 4.58 6.05 -17.26
N ARG A 67 4.10 6.76 -16.24
CA ARG A 67 4.28 6.34 -14.86
C ARG A 67 2.99 5.75 -14.34
N HIS A 68 3.12 4.66 -13.62
CA HIS A 68 1.97 3.98 -13.04
C HIS A 68 1.75 4.48 -11.61
N LEU A 69 0.52 4.86 -11.32
CA LEU A 69 0.13 5.41 -10.02
C LEU A 69 -0.85 4.48 -9.33
N TYR A 70 -0.78 4.46 -8.01
CA TYR A 70 -1.64 3.61 -7.19
C TYR A 70 -2.17 4.41 -6.00
N LYS A 71 -3.40 4.11 -5.62
CA LYS A 71 -4.04 4.77 -4.49
C LYS A 71 -5.00 3.80 -3.83
N LEU A 72 -5.13 3.86 -2.50
CA LEU A 72 -6.11 3.02 -1.80
C LEU A 72 -7.52 3.44 -2.18
N THR A 73 -8.38 2.45 -2.41
CA THR A 73 -9.82 2.71 -2.47
C THR A 73 -10.32 2.86 -1.03
N GLU A 74 -11.60 3.20 -0.87
CA GLU A 74 -12.20 3.23 0.47
C GLU A 74 -12.12 1.85 1.11
N ASP A 75 -12.40 0.81 0.35
CA ASP A 75 -12.27 -0.56 0.84
C ASP A 75 -10.82 -0.87 1.17
N GLY A 76 -9.90 -0.40 0.34
CA GLY A 76 -8.47 -0.60 0.59
C GLY A 76 -8.01 0.08 1.87
N LEU A 77 -8.49 1.29 2.10
CA LEU A 77 -8.15 2.01 3.32
C LEU A 77 -8.62 1.24 4.54
N ARG A 78 -9.87 0.81 4.52
CA ARG A 78 -10.44 0.04 5.63
C ARG A 78 -9.69 -1.25 5.85
N TYR A 79 -9.42 -1.97 4.78
CA TYR A 79 -8.69 -3.23 4.85
C TYR A 79 -7.28 -3.02 5.42
N ALA A 80 -6.58 -2.01 4.92
CA ALA A 80 -5.21 -1.74 5.37
C ALA A 80 -5.18 -1.38 6.85
N GLN A 81 -6.12 -0.56 7.30
CA GLN A 81 -6.21 -0.20 8.70
C GLN A 81 -6.45 -1.41 9.57
N GLU A 82 -7.36 -2.26 9.16
CA GLU A 82 -7.67 -3.47 9.93
C GLU A 82 -6.49 -4.42 10.00
N GLN A 83 -5.80 -4.61 8.89
CA GLN A 83 -4.68 -5.54 8.87
C GLN A 83 -3.50 -5.03 9.68
N VAL A 84 -3.19 -3.76 9.57
CA VAL A 84 -2.07 -3.19 10.29
C VAL A 84 -2.33 -3.21 11.79
N ILE A 85 -3.54 -2.86 12.22
CA ILE A 85 -3.91 -2.91 13.63
C ILE A 85 -3.86 -4.34 14.15
N SER A 86 -4.44 -5.26 13.38
CA SER A 86 -4.53 -6.65 13.79
C SER A 86 -3.15 -7.32 13.90
N GLN A 87 -2.19 -6.85 13.11
CA GLN A 87 -0.83 -7.38 13.17
C GLN A 87 0.00 -6.76 14.28
N GLY A 88 -0.56 -5.81 15.02
CA GLY A 88 0.20 -5.15 16.06
C GLY A 88 1.34 -4.36 15.50
N ALA A 89 1.03 -3.43 14.60
CA ALA A 89 2.06 -2.66 13.91
C ALA A 89 3.08 -2.10 14.90
N PRO A 90 4.36 -2.18 14.57
CA PRO A 90 5.38 -1.75 15.50
C PRO A 90 5.20 -0.31 15.94
N GLY A 91 5.43 -0.03 17.18
CA GLY A 91 5.38 1.29 17.73
C GLY A 91 4.03 1.82 18.02
N ARG A 92 3.01 1.01 17.88
CA ARG A 92 1.73 1.51 18.15
C ARG A 92 1.13 0.97 19.34
N ASP A 93 1.68 0.17 19.89
CA ASP A 93 1.07 -0.28 21.03
C ASP A 93 1.20 0.70 22.08
N LEU A 94 1.21 1.08 21.99
CA LEU A 94 1.14 1.93 22.66
C LEU A 94 0.18 2.50 23.01
N GLY A 95 0.02 2.65 22.86
CA GLY A 95 -0.76 3.31 23.01
C GLY A 95 -1.57 3.25 23.13
N PHE A 96 -1.43 3.19 22.68
CA PHE A 96 -2.27 3.40 22.77
C PHE A 96 -2.81 3.12 23.54
N SER A 97 -2.59 2.73 23.80
CA SER A 97 -3.06 2.68 24.42
C SER A 97 -3.38 3.12 25.10
N GLU A 98 -2.93 3.57 24.85
CA GLU A 98 -3.10 4.23 25.23
C GLU A 98 -3.80 4.53 25.33
N VAL A 99 -3.73 4.55 24.79
CA VAL A 99 -4.30 5.03 24.74
C VAL A 99 -5.07 4.91 25.19
N ILE A 100 -5.22 4.67 25.15
CA ILE A 100 -5.78 4.78 25.55
C ILE A 100 -5.97 4.86 26.25
N ALA A 101 -5.78 4.95 26.32
CA ALA A 101 -5.73 5.22 26.94
C ALA A 101 -5.72 5.54 27.14
#